data_97337acf133429e2e02cf36fd5982102
#
_entry.id   97337acf133429e2e02cf36fd5982102
#
_cell.length_a   1.000
_cell.length_b   1.000
_cell.length_c   1.000
_cell.angle_alpha   90.00
_cell.angle_beta   90.00
_cell.angle_gamma   90.00
#
_symmetry.space_group_name_H-M   'P 1'
#
loop_
_entity.id
_entity.type
_entity.pdbx_description
1 polymer ?
#
loop_
_entity_poly.entity_id
_entity_poly.type
_entity_poly.pdbx_seq_one_letter_code
_entity_poly.pdbx_strand_id
1 'polypeptide(L)'
;MNGTNIQNQQVVVEKPKINFFAKTLMWFAYGLILTFVITFGLPGIFVAAGMDLETFESALWVMMGIGIIGILIFSIVIMIKSFSARGLGVITFTLYSIFMGLALTPLYIIGADPTGMIGILYSLAVTAGIFFIMGLIGILSKGKIGVMLSLVIGFSIGALILSLVNFFVFNETIYWIVSFAILLIFILYVGIDFAIISKHPENASNGLAILCAFNLYTDFIVIFIRLLPIILKLLANKN
;
A
#
# COMPACT_ATOMS: atom_id res chain seq x y z
N MET A 1 67.56 19.77 6.58
CA MET A 1 66.89 18.45 6.49
C MET A 1 65.42 18.67 6.76
N ASN A 2 64.64 18.86 5.67
CA ASN A 2 63.20 19.09 5.75
C ASN A 2 62.50 17.70 5.70
N GLY A 3 61.93 17.31 6.81
CA GLY A 3 61.08 16.14 6.87
C GLY A 3 59.70 16.44 6.29
N THR A 4 59.42 15.96 5.10
CA THR A 4 58.09 16.00 4.44
C THR A 4 57.13 15.09 5.21
N ASN A 5 56.21 15.71 5.99
CA ASN A 5 55.07 15.05 6.59
C ASN A 5 54.08 14.65 5.47
N ILE A 6 54.14 13.42 4.99
CA ILE A 6 53.12 12.85 4.14
C ILE A 6 51.97 12.44 5.11
N GLN A 7 51.02 13.38 5.31
CA GLN A 7 49.75 13.04 5.93
C GLN A 7 49.01 12.04 5.04
N ASN A 8 48.83 10.85 5.53
CA ASN A 8 47.91 9.85 4.96
C ASN A 8 46.49 10.44 4.86
N GLN A 9 46.17 11.03 3.74
CA GLN A 9 44.78 11.29 3.40
C GLN A 9 44.12 9.94 3.17
N GLN A 10 43.50 9.39 4.22
CA GLN A 10 42.53 8.34 4.06
C GLN A 10 41.40 8.91 3.20
N VAL A 11 41.32 8.48 1.95
CA VAL A 11 40.17 8.72 1.08
C VAL A 11 38.99 8.00 1.75
N VAL A 12 38.22 8.76 2.55
CA VAL A 12 36.95 8.28 3.07
C VAL A 12 36.03 8.18 1.86
N VAL A 13 35.89 6.98 1.33
CA VAL A 13 34.87 6.68 0.31
C VAL A 13 33.52 6.84 1.00
N GLU A 14 32.95 8.03 0.92
CA GLU A 14 31.56 8.26 1.35
C GLU A 14 30.67 7.32 0.55
N LYS A 15 30.05 6.35 1.24
CA LYS A 15 29.02 5.53 0.64
C LYS A 15 27.91 6.46 0.12
N PRO A 16 27.42 6.26 -1.11
CA PRO A 16 26.36 7.10 -1.67
C PRO A 16 25.16 7.08 -0.72
N LYS A 17 24.84 8.24 -0.18
CA LYS A 17 23.67 8.41 0.70
C LYS A 17 22.42 8.33 -0.18
N ILE A 18 21.64 7.26 -0.03
CA ILE A 18 20.33 7.15 -0.68
C ILE A 18 19.46 8.28 -0.12
N ASN A 19 18.88 9.11 -1.00
CA ASN A 19 18.04 10.22 -0.58
C ASN A 19 16.73 9.70 0.06
N PHE A 20 16.09 10.54 0.87
CA PHE A 20 14.89 10.17 1.62
C PHE A 20 13.76 9.65 0.72
N PHE A 21 13.54 10.31 -0.43
CA PHE A 21 12.51 9.93 -1.40
C PHE A 21 12.73 8.51 -1.94
N ALA A 22 13.94 8.21 -2.41
CA ALA A 22 14.26 6.86 -2.90
C ALA A 22 14.14 5.80 -1.81
N LYS A 23 14.56 6.12 -0.57
CA LYS A 23 14.41 5.22 0.57
C LYS A 23 12.94 4.90 0.88
N THR A 24 12.06 5.91 0.82
CA THR A 24 10.62 5.72 0.99
C THR A 24 10.05 4.79 -0.09
N LEU A 25 10.40 5.02 -1.37
CA LEU A 25 9.95 4.17 -2.47
C LEU A 25 10.49 2.74 -2.38
N MET A 26 11.71 2.55 -1.89
CA MET A 26 12.26 1.19 -1.66
C MET A 26 11.46 0.44 -0.59
N TRP A 27 11.12 1.07 0.52
CA TRP A 27 10.25 0.46 1.53
C TRP A 27 8.85 0.18 1.01
N PHE A 28 8.26 1.10 0.25
CA PHE A 28 6.98 0.91 -0.41
C PHE A 28 6.99 -0.32 -1.34
N ALA A 29 7.98 -0.41 -2.25
CA ALA A 29 8.13 -1.54 -3.15
C ALA A 29 8.36 -2.86 -2.39
N TYR A 30 9.19 -2.84 -1.33
CA TYR A 30 9.39 -4.00 -0.44
C TYR A 30 8.08 -4.50 0.14
N GLY A 31 7.24 -3.61 0.69
CA GLY A 31 5.94 -3.97 1.25
C GLY A 31 5.01 -4.62 0.22
N LEU A 32 4.92 -4.05 -1.00
CA LEU A 32 4.11 -4.61 -2.08
C LEU A 32 4.59 -5.99 -2.51
N ILE A 33 5.89 -6.15 -2.75
CA ILE A 33 6.47 -7.44 -3.16
C ILE A 33 6.17 -8.51 -2.10
N LEU A 34 6.44 -8.20 -0.84
CA LEU A 34 6.19 -9.13 0.26
C LEU A 34 4.71 -9.53 0.35
N THR A 35 3.81 -8.57 0.24
CA THR A 35 2.37 -8.81 0.24
C THR A 35 1.96 -9.75 -0.88
N PHE A 36 2.35 -9.49 -2.13
CA PHE A 36 1.99 -10.33 -3.26
C PHE A 36 2.65 -11.72 -3.21
N VAL A 37 3.87 -11.84 -2.71
CA VAL A 37 4.53 -13.14 -2.47
C VAL A 37 3.72 -13.98 -1.48
N ILE A 38 3.23 -13.40 -0.39
CA ILE A 38 2.39 -14.11 0.58
C ILE A 38 1.02 -14.44 -0.02
N THR A 39 0.37 -13.48 -0.69
CA THR A 39 -0.98 -13.64 -1.28
C THR A 39 -1.07 -14.80 -2.26
N PHE A 40 -0.07 -14.97 -3.11
CA PHE A 40 -0.09 -16.01 -4.15
C PHE A 40 0.83 -17.19 -3.81
N GLY A 41 1.93 -16.98 -3.11
CA GLY A 41 2.90 -18.02 -2.80
C GLY A 41 2.38 -19.01 -1.75
N LEU A 42 1.77 -18.52 -0.67
CA LEU A 42 1.31 -19.39 0.41
C LEU A 42 0.17 -20.34 -0.04
N PRO A 43 -0.91 -19.86 -0.70
CA PRO A 43 -1.91 -20.75 -1.28
C PRO A 43 -1.33 -21.70 -2.34
N GLY A 44 -0.38 -21.22 -3.16
CA GLY A 44 0.30 -22.07 -4.15
C GLY A 44 1.05 -23.26 -3.52
N ILE A 45 1.65 -23.07 -2.35
CA ILE A 45 2.30 -24.16 -1.59
C ILE A 45 1.26 -25.18 -1.14
N PHE A 46 0.09 -24.77 -0.67
CA PHE A 46 -0.98 -25.70 -0.23
C PHE A 46 -1.52 -26.55 -1.38
N VAL A 47 -1.73 -25.91 -2.54
CA VAL A 47 -2.12 -26.63 -3.76
C VAL A 47 -1.04 -27.63 -4.18
N ALA A 48 0.24 -27.24 -4.16
CA ALA A 48 1.36 -28.12 -4.49
C ALA A 48 1.53 -29.28 -3.49
N ALA A 49 1.13 -29.09 -2.24
CA ALA A 49 1.11 -30.12 -1.20
C ALA A 49 -0.08 -31.11 -1.33
N GLY A 50 -0.96 -30.91 -2.32
CA GLY A 50 -2.11 -31.80 -2.57
C GLY A 50 -3.26 -31.62 -1.58
N MET A 51 -3.42 -30.41 -1.00
CA MET A 51 -4.55 -30.11 -0.11
C MET A 51 -5.88 -30.25 -0.88
N ASP A 52 -6.87 -30.91 -0.28
CA ASP A 52 -8.21 -31.00 -0.85
C ASP A 52 -8.93 -29.64 -0.89
N LEU A 53 -9.87 -29.48 -1.81
CA LEU A 53 -10.54 -28.20 -2.08
C LEU A 53 -11.25 -27.61 -0.86
N GLU A 54 -11.95 -28.46 -0.08
CA GLU A 54 -12.71 -27.99 1.09
C GLU A 54 -11.79 -27.46 2.18
N THR A 55 -10.72 -28.19 2.49
CA THR A 55 -9.69 -27.76 3.44
C THR A 55 -8.95 -26.52 2.94
N PHE A 56 -8.67 -26.44 1.62
CA PHE A 56 -8.02 -25.30 1.01
C PHE A 56 -8.85 -24.02 1.12
N GLU A 57 -10.14 -24.06 0.76
CA GLU A 57 -11.02 -22.89 0.90
C GLU A 57 -11.15 -22.45 2.36
N SER A 58 -11.32 -23.40 3.28
CA SER A 58 -11.36 -23.10 4.71
C SER A 58 -10.09 -22.44 5.21
N ALA A 59 -8.92 -22.91 4.76
CA ALA A 59 -7.62 -22.31 5.11
C ALA A 59 -7.49 -20.88 4.61
N LEU A 60 -7.98 -20.55 3.40
CA LEU A 60 -7.95 -19.19 2.87
C LEU A 60 -8.79 -18.22 3.70
N TRP A 61 -10.00 -18.64 4.12
CA TRP A 61 -10.85 -17.81 4.98
C TRP A 61 -10.24 -17.57 6.36
N VAL A 62 -9.61 -18.61 6.95
CA VAL A 62 -8.89 -18.47 8.22
C VAL A 62 -7.72 -17.53 8.07
N MET A 63 -6.91 -17.67 7.01
CA MET A 63 -5.79 -16.78 6.73
C MET A 63 -6.24 -15.33 6.56
N MET A 64 -7.32 -15.10 5.82
CA MET A 64 -7.92 -13.78 5.66
C MET A 64 -8.33 -13.19 7.02
N GLY A 65 -8.99 -13.97 7.88
CA GLY A 65 -9.38 -13.53 9.22
C GLY A 65 -8.18 -13.14 10.09
N ILE A 66 -7.14 -13.98 10.13
CA ILE A 66 -5.88 -13.70 10.83
C ILE A 66 -5.23 -12.45 10.24
N GLY A 67 -5.21 -12.32 8.91
CA GLY A 67 -4.68 -11.16 8.21
C GLY A 67 -5.35 -9.87 8.63
N ILE A 68 -6.68 -9.82 8.64
CA ILE A 68 -7.46 -8.63 9.04
C ILE A 68 -7.16 -8.23 10.49
N ILE A 69 -7.12 -9.18 11.42
CA ILE A 69 -6.78 -8.90 12.82
C ILE A 69 -5.36 -8.35 12.93
N GLY A 70 -4.41 -8.95 12.22
CA GLY A 70 -3.02 -8.48 12.20
C GLY A 70 -2.89 -7.07 11.63
N ILE A 71 -3.59 -6.74 10.53
CA ILE A 71 -3.63 -5.40 9.95
C ILE A 71 -4.10 -4.37 10.98
N LEU A 72 -5.19 -4.64 11.70
CA LEU A 72 -5.72 -3.72 12.71
C LEU A 72 -4.72 -3.46 13.83
N ILE A 73 -4.07 -4.50 14.34
CA ILE A 73 -3.07 -4.38 15.40
C ILE A 73 -1.83 -3.61 14.91
N PHE A 74 -1.24 -4.04 13.78
CA PHE A 74 0.03 -3.47 13.33
C PHE A 74 -0.11 -2.10 12.68
N SER A 75 -1.29 -1.72 12.14
CA SER A 75 -1.55 -0.33 11.72
C SER A 75 -1.42 0.65 12.90
N ILE A 76 -1.99 0.32 14.04
CA ILE A 76 -1.87 1.14 15.26
C ILE A 76 -0.42 1.18 15.76
N VAL A 77 0.24 0.02 15.79
CA VAL A 77 1.64 -0.07 16.26
C VAL A 77 2.58 0.75 15.38
N ILE A 78 2.42 0.72 14.05
CA ILE A 78 3.30 1.45 13.14
C ILE A 78 3.12 2.97 13.30
N MET A 79 1.89 3.45 13.51
CA MET A 79 1.62 4.86 13.76
C MET A 79 2.26 5.37 15.05
N ILE A 80 2.28 4.56 16.12
CA ILE A 80 2.82 4.94 17.42
C ILE A 80 4.35 4.78 17.49
N LYS A 81 4.90 3.70 16.93
CA LYS A 81 6.28 3.25 17.16
C LYS A 81 7.27 3.62 16.06
N SER A 82 6.81 3.95 14.84
CA SER A 82 7.72 4.23 13.71
C SER A 82 8.63 5.42 13.93
N PHE A 83 8.20 6.39 14.74
CA PHE A 83 9.00 7.57 15.08
C PHE A 83 10.06 7.32 16.16
N SER A 84 9.89 6.31 17.02
CA SER A 84 10.57 6.27 18.32
C SER A 84 11.76 5.30 18.39
N ALA A 85 11.87 4.28 17.54
CA ALA A 85 12.89 3.25 17.72
C ALA A 85 13.49 2.74 16.40
N ARG A 86 14.81 2.81 16.28
CA ARG A 86 15.57 2.17 15.20
C ARG A 86 15.28 0.65 15.22
N GLY A 87 14.72 0.12 14.14
CA GLY A 87 14.45 -1.31 13.98
C GLY A 87 13.00 -1.73 14.21
N LEU A 88 12.27 -1.15 15.17
CA LEU A 88 10.87 -1.48 15.39
C LEU A 88 9.99 -1.14 14.19
N GLY A 89 10.23 -0.02 13.51
CA GLY A 89 9.50 0.37 12.31
C GLY A 89 9.65 -0.66 11.18
N VAL A 90 10.84 -1.23 11.00
CA VAL A 90 11.10 -2.29 10.01
C VAL A 90 10.28 -3.53 10.32
N ILE A 91 10.36 -4.02 11.56
CA ILE A 91 9.67 -5.23 11.99
C ILE A 91 8.16 -5.05 11.88
N THR A 92 7.61 -3.93 12.35
CA THR A 92 6.18 -3.66 12.31
C THR A 92 5.65 -3.51 10.89
N PHE A 93 6.39 -2.85 9.99
CA PHE A 93 6.01 -2.73 8.59
C PHE A 93 6.07 -4.08 7.86
N THR A 94 7.11 -4.89 8.15
CA THR A 94 7.23 -6.24 7.58
C THR A 94 6.06 -7.12 8.02
N LEU A 95 5.75 -7.15 9.33
CA LEU A 95 4.61 -7.92 9.85
C LEU A 95 3.28 -7.41 9.27
N TYR A 96 3.09 -6.10 9.20
CA TYR A 96 1.92 -5.51 8.56
C TYR A 96 1.75 -6.00 7.11
N SER A 97 2.84 -5.99 6.31
CA SER A 97 2.82 -6.45 4.92
C SER A 97 2.53 -7.95 4.80
N ILE A 98 3.02 -8.77 5.74
CA ILE A 98 2.69 -10.20 5.81
C ILE A 98 1.20 -10.38 6.10
N PHE A 99 0.66 -9.71 7.11
CA PHE A 99 -0.76 -9.81 7.46
C PHE A 99 -1.67 -9.27 6.34
N MET A 100 -1.24 -8.24 5.63
CA MET A 100 -1.95 -7.78 4.44
C MET A 100 -1.93 -8.84 3.33
N GLY A 101 -0.82 -9.53 3.12
CA GLY A 101 -0.73 -10.66 2.19
C GLY A 101 -1.68 -11.80 2.58
N LEU A 102 -1.77 -12.13 3.87
CA LEU A 102 -2.74 -13.13 4.38
C LEU A 102 -4.20 -12.67 4.16
N ALA A 103 -4.50 -11.40 4.40
CA ALA A 103 -5.85 -10.86 4.18
C ALA A 103 -6.27 -10.90 2.70
N LEU A 104 -5.31 -10.83 1.78
CA LEU A 104 -5.54 -10.85 0.35
C LEU A 104 -5.48 -12.26 -0.27
N THR A 105 -5.28 -13.33 0.50
CA THR A 105 -5.23 -14.70 -0.02
C THR A 105 -6.46 -15.14 -0.84
N PRO A 106 -7.71 -14.64 -0.62
CA PRO A 106 -8.81 -14.95 -1.51
C PRO A 106 -8.61 -14.50 -2.97
N LEU A 107 -7.69 -13.56 -3.24
CA LEU A 107 -7.31 -13.19 -4.61
C LEU A 107 -6.72 -14.38 -5.40
N TYR A 108 -6.19 -15.39 -4.71
CA TYR A 108 -5.71 -16.60 -5.36
C TYR A 108 -6.83 -17.34 -6.09
N ILE A 109 -8.02 -17.44 -5.47
CA ILE A 109 -9.21 -18.05 -6.11
C ILE A 109 -9.63 -17.25 -7.34
N ILE A 110 -9.67 -15.90 -7.22
CA ILE A 110 -9.99 -15.02 -8.35
C ILE A 110 -8.98 -15.21 -9.47
N GLY A 111 -7.69 -15.30 -9.15
CA GLY A 111 -6.61 -15.47 -10.13
C GLY A 111 -6.53 -16.87 -10.74
N ALA A 112 -7.20 -17.87 -10.17
CA ALA A 112 -7.26 -19.21 -10.77
C ALA A 112 -8.09 -19.24 -12.07
N ASP A 113 -9.04 -18.31 -12.22
CA ASP A 113 -9.74 -18.09 -13.50
C ASP A 113 -8.95 -17.12 -14.40
N PRO A 114 -8.78 -17.42 -15.71
CA PRO A 114 -8.06 -16.53 -16.64
C PRO A 114 -8.64 -15.10 -16.68
N THR A 115 -9.95 -14.94 -16.66
CA THR A 115 -10.62 -13.61 -16.63
C THR A 115 -10.32 -12.88 -15.34
N GLY A 116 -10.33 -13.59 -14.22
CA GLY A 116 -9.97 -13.06 -12.91
C GLY A 116 -8.52 -12.62 -12.84
N MET A 117 -7.60 -13.41 -13.38
CA MET A 117 -6.17 -13.04 -13.46
C MET A 117 -5.97 -11.77 -14.30
N ILE A 118 -6.63 -11.66 -15.46
CA ILE A 118 -6.60 -10.46 -16.30
C ILE A 118 -7.16 -9.26 -15.52
N GLY A 119 -8.24 -9.45 -14.75
CA GLY A 119 -8.82 -8.42 -13.89
C GLY A 119 -7.84 -7.92 -12.82
N ILE A 120 -7.11 -8.82 -12.17
CA ILE A 120 -6.06 -8.48 -11.21
C ILE A 120 -4.95 -7.66 -11.87
N LEU A 121 -4.44 -8.12 -13.04
CA LEU A 121 -3.36 -7.43 -13.76
C LEU A 121 -3.79 -6.03 -14.23
N TYR A 122 -5.00 -5.88 -14.76
CA TYR A 122 -5.52 -4.55 -15.15
C TYR A 122 -5.71 -3.64 -13.93
N SER A 123 -6.18 -4.17 -12.81
CA SER A 123 -6.33 -3.39 -11.58
C SER A 123 -4.98 -2.90 -11.06
N LEU A 124 -3.95 -3.74 -11.09
CA LEU A 124 -2.58 -3.36 -10.74
C LEU A 124 -2.02 -2.29 -11.69
N ALA A 125 -2.19 -2.46 -13.01
CA ALA A 125 -1.71 -1.52 -14.01
C ALA A 125 -2.38 -0.15 -13.89
N VAL A 126 -3.71 -0.11 -13.70
CA VAL A 126 -4.47 1.14 -13.49
C VAL A 126 -4.05 1.80 -12.19
N THR A 127 -3.91 1.04 -11.08
CA THR A 127 -3.43 1.57 -9.81
C THR A 127 -2.03 2.19 -9.95
N ALA A 128 -1.09 1.49 -10.61
CA ALA A 128 0.23 2.02 -10.86
C ALA A 128 0.21 3.30 -11.71
N GLY A 129 -0.65 3.36 -12.72
CA GLY A 129 -0.87 4.55 -13.54
C GLY A 129 -1.39 5.74 -12.71
N ILE A 130 -2.35 5.51 -11.82
CA ILE A 130 -2.87 6.52 -10.89
C ILE A 130 -1.74 7.02 -9.98
N PHE A 131 -0.94 6.10 -9.42
CA PHE A 131 0.20 6.47 -8.57
C PHE A 131 1.22 7.32 -9.30
N PHE A 132 1.53 6.98 -10.54
CA PHE A 132 2.46 7.76 -11.36
C PHE A 132 1.93 9.17 -11.61
N ILE A 133 0.69 9.30 -12.07
CA ILE A 133 0.07 10.60 -12.39
C ILE A 133 -0.07 11.46 -11.12
N MET A 134 -0.65 10.91 -10.06
CA MET A 134 -0.88 11.64 -8.82
C MET A 134 0.44 11.93 -8.09
N GLY A 135 1.41 11.04 -8.20
CA GLY A 135 2.77 11.27 -7.69
C GLY A 135 3.44 12.47 -8.37
N LEU A 136 3.35 12.58 -9.71
CA LEU A 136 3.84 13.74 -10.44
C LEU A 136 3.11 15.03 -10.02
N ILE A 137 1.78 15.00 -9.94
CA ILE A 137 0.97 16.14 -9.47
C ILE A 137 1.39 16.54 -8.05
N GLY A 138 1.56 15.58 -7.15
CA GLY A 138 2.00 15.82 -5.77
C GLY A 138 3.35 16.51 -5.70
N ILE A 139 4.36 15.99 -6.40
CA ILE A 139 5.70 16.57 -6.45
C ILE A 139 5.68 17.99 -7.05
N LEU A 140 4.97 18.17 -8.17
CA LEU A 140 4.88 19.45 -8.87
C LEU A 140 4.05 20.49 -8.13
N SER A 141 3.19 20.10 -7.21
CA SER A 141 2.34 21.01 -6.41
C SER A 141 3.15 21.95 -5.51
N LYS A 142 4.45 21.66 -5.33
CA LYS A 142 5.35 22.40 -4.42
C LYS A 142 4.73 22.60 -3.03
N GLY A 143 3.87 21.67 -2.65
CA GLY A 143 3.18 21.63 -1.37
C GLY A 143 1.94 22.50 -1.22
N LYS A 144 1.38 22.99 -2.30
CA LYS A 144 0.07 23.64 -2.30
C LYS A 144 -1.04 22.56 -2.27
N ILE A 145 -1.08 21.80 -1.18
CA ILE A 145 -2.00 20.66 -0.98
C ILE A 145 -3.34 21.05 -0.34
N GLY A 146 -3.54 22.33 0.00
CA GLY A 146 -4.72 22.77 0.75
C GLY A 146 -6.05 22.41 0.09
N VAL A 147 -6.16 22.57 -1.23
CA VAL A 147 -7.36 22.21 -1.97
C VAL A 147 -7.60 20.69 -1.94
N MET A 148 -6.54 19.88 -2.17
CA MET A 148 -6.64 18.42 -2.11
C MET A 148 -7.08 17.97 -0.71
N LEU A 149 -6.49 18.55 0.34
CA LEU A 149 -6.84 18.23 1.72
C LEU A 149 -8.30 18.59 2.04
N SER A 150 -8.78 19.74 1.60
CA SER A 150 -10.18 20.16 1.79
C SER A 150 -11.15 19.20 1.09
N LEU A 151 -10.83 18.76 -0.14
CA LEU A 151 -11.64 17.78 -0.87
C LEU A 151 -11.64 16.43 -0.15
N VAL A 152 -10.48 15.96 0.31
CA VAL A 152 -10.37 14.71 1.09
C VAL A 152 -11.25 14.76 2.33
N ILE A 153 -11.19 15.84 3.12
CA ILE A 153 -12.01 16.00 4.31
C ILE A 153 -13.50 15.99 3.95
N GLY A 154 -13.91 16.76 2.94
CA GLY A 154 -15.31 16.82 2.51
C GLY A 154 -15.84 15.47 2.03
N PHE A 155 -15.11 14.79 1.15
CA PHE A 155 -15.49 13.45 0.67
C PHE A 155 -15.48 12.41 1.78
N SER A 156 -14.54 12.47 2.74
CA SER A 156 -14.49 11.53 3.88
C SER A 156 -15.70 11.66 4.78
N ILE A 157 -16.14 12.87 5.08
CA ILE A 157 -17.35 13.10 5.89
C ILE A 157 -18.59 12.59 5.12
N GLY A 158 -18.71 12.90 3.83
CA GLY A 158 -19.79 12.41 2.99
C GLY A 158 -19.83 10.88 2.88
N ALA A 159 -18.69 10.25 2.63
CA ALA A 159 -18.57 8.80 2.56
C ALA A 159 -18.91 8.13 3.91
N LEU A 160 -18.51 8.72 5.03
CA LEU A 160 -18.83 8.20 6.37
C LEU A 160 -20.33 8.24 6.63
N ILE A 161 -21.00 9.36 6.32
CA ILE A 161 -22.46 9.50 6.48
C ILE A 161 -23.18 8.49 5.59
N LEU A 162 -22.82 8.38 4.30
CA LEU A 162 -23.43 7.44 3.39
C LEU A 162 -23.16 5.97 3.77
N SER A 163 -21.97 5.65 4.29
CA SER A 163 -21.67 4.33 4.82
C SER A 163 -22.54 3.97 6.00
N LEU A 164 -22.77 4.93 6.91
CA LEU A 164 -23.63 4.73 8.07
C LEU A 164 -25.09 4.52 7.64
N VAL A 165 -25.57 5.30 6.67
CA VAL A 165 -26.92 5.09 6.09
C VAL A 165 -27.01 3.72 5.44
N ASN A 166 -26.01 3.33 4.63
CA ASN A 166 -26.01 2.06 3.93
C ASN A 166 -25.94 0.86 4.87
N PHE A 167 -25.36 1.00 6.05
CA PHE A 167 -25.33 -0.04 7.09
C PHE A 167 -26.75 -0.44 7.55
N PHE A 168 -27.72 0.48 7.49
CA PHE A 168 -29.12 0.20 7.85
C PHE A 168 -29.99 -0.12 6.64
N VAL A 169 -29.70 0.44 5.47
CA VAL A 169 -30.57 0.34 4.27
C VAL A 169 -30.16 -0.80 3.35
N PHE A 170 -28.90 -1.24 3.39
CA PHE A 170 -28.31 -2.29 2.54
C PHE A 170 -28.54 -2.07 1.03
N ASN A 171 -28.43 -0.81 0.57
CA ASN A 171 -28.70 -0.44 -0.82
C ASN A 171 -27.44 -0.56 -1.68
N GLU A 172 -27.51 -1.31 -2.78
CA GLU A 172 -26.39 -1.53 -3.69
C GLU A 172 -25.91 -0.23 -4.35
N THR A 173 -26.81 0.66 -4.72
CA THR A 173 -26.44 1.96 -5.34
C THR A 173 -25.63 2.81 -4.38
N ILE A 174 -26.05 2.89 -3.10
CA ILE A 174 -25.32 3.62 -2.06
C ILE A 174 -23.94 2.99 -1.84
N TYR A 175 -23.86 1.66 -1.82
CA TYR A 175 -22.58 0.95 -1.73
C TYR A 175 -21.59 1.36 -2.84
N TRP A 176 -22.05 1.43 -4.10
CA TRP A 176 -21.22 1.84 -5.22
C TRP A 176 -20.80 3.31 -5.11
N ILE A 177 -21.71 4.22 -4.73
CA ILE A 177 -21.38 5.64 -4.51
C ILE A 177 -20.31 5.79 -3.44
N VAL A 178 -20.45 5.12 -2.31
CA VAL A 178 -19.45 5.12 -1.23
C VAL A 178 -18.11 4.54 -1.71
N SER A 179 -18.15 3.46 -2.48
CA SER A 179 -16.95 2.83 -3.04
C SER A 179 -16.17 3.77 -3.95
N PHE A 180 -16.87 4.50 -4.84
CA PHE A 180 -16.25 5.51 -5.70
C PHE A 180 -15.74 6.72 -4.90
N ALA A 181 -16.46 7.16 -3.87
CA ALA A 181 -16.00 8.24 -3.00
C ALA A 181 -14.70 7.86 -2.26
N ILE A 182 -14.64 6.65 -1.71
CA ILE A 182 -13.42 6.14 -1.07
C ILE A 182 -12.27 6.06 -2.07
N LEU A 183 -12.52 5.54 -3.28
CA LEU A 183 -11.51 5.47 -4.34
C LEU A 183 -10.93 6.87 -4.64
N LEU A 184 -11.80 7.88 -4.81
CA LEU A 184 -11.38 9.26 -5.07
C LEU A 184 -10.57 9.85 -3.91
N ILE A 185 -10.99 9.60 -2.67
CA ILE A 185 -10.26 10.03 -1.47
C ILE A 185 -8.82 9.50 -1.50
N PHE A 186 -8.64 8.20 -1.74
CA PHE A 186 -7.31 7.59 -1.75
C PHE A 186 -6.47 8.04 -2.95
N ILE A 187 -7.06 8.29 -4.11
CA ILE A 187 -6.37 8.92 -5.25
C ILE A 187 -5.81 10.29 -4.86
N LEU A 188 -6.58 11.11 -4.15
CA LEU A 188 -6.12 12.42 -3.66
C LEU A 188 -5.03 12.27 -2.58
N TYR A 189 -5.15 11.27 -1.68
CA TYR A 189 -4.12 10.98 -0.67
C TYR A 189 -2.77 10.67 -1.30
N VAL A 190 -2.71 9.88 -2.38
CA VAL A 190 -1.46 9.63 -3.12
C VAL A 190 -0.76 10.95 -3.48
N GLY A 191 -1.49 11.92 -4.04
CA GLY A 191 -0.93 13.22 -4.39
C GLY A 191 -0.42 14.01 -3.18
N ILE A 192 -1.16 13.97 -2.06
CA ILE A 192 -0.78 14.60 -0.80
C ILE A 192 0.48 13.96 -0.24
N ASP A 193 0.56 12.64 -0.21
CA ASP A 193 1.68 11.90 0.34
C ASP A 193 2.96 12.15 -0.45
N PHE A 194 2.90 12.13 -1.78
CA PHE A 194 4.04 12.48 -2.61
C PHE A 194 4.49 13.95 -2.43
N ALA A 195 3.55 14.87 -2.24
CA ALA A 195 3.85 16.26 -1.95
C ALA A 195 4.54 16.43 -0.57
N ILE A 196 4.13 15.65 0.43
CA ILE A 196 4.74 15.63 1.75
C ILE A 196 6.15 15.02 1.68
N ILE A 197 6.30 13.85 1.04
CA ILE A 197 7.58 13.15 0.89
C ILE A 197 8.61 14.05 0.20
N SER A 198 8.20 14.76 -0.86
CA SER A 198 9.09 15.64 -1.62
C SER A 198 9.64 16.84 -0.84
N LYS A 199 9.02 17.20 0.28
CA LYS A 199 9.44 18.31 1.15
C LYS A 199 10.40 17.89 2.26
N HIS A 200 10.48 16.60 2.56
CA HIS A 200 11.38 16.17 3.62
C HIS A 200 12.84 16.29 3.20
N PRO A 201 13.72 16.67 4.14
CA PRO A 201 15.16 16.77 3.86
C PRO A 201 15.74 15.39 3.52
N GLU A 202 16.73 15.35 2.65
CA GLU A 202 17.35 14.10 2.16
C GLU A 202 17.91 13.21 3.28
N ASN A 203 18.30 13.81 4.40
CA ASN A 203 18.85 13.13 5.58
C ASN A 203 17.79 12.75 6.63
N ALA A 204 16.50 12.84 6.30
CA ALA A 204 15.44 12.46 7.21
C ALA A 204 15.55 10.99 7.67
N SER A 205 15.00 10.71 8.84
CA SER A 205 15.18 9.43 9.53
C SER A 205 14.60 8.23 8.75
N ASN A 206 15.18 7.05 8.95
CA ASN A 206 14.65 5.82 8.35
C ASN A 206 13.24 5.49 8.85
N GLY A 207 12.94 5.77 10.13
CA GLY A 207 11.59 5.57 10.69
C GLY A 207 10.53 6.42 9.97
N LEU A 208 10.87 7.68 9.63
CA LEU A 208 9.97 8.54 8.87
C LEU A 208 9.80 8.03 7.42
N ALA A 209 10.86 7.51 6.79
CA ALA A 209 10.75 6.91 5.46
C ALA A 209 9.82 5.68 5.46
N ILE A 210 9.88 4.85 6.50
CA ILE A 210 8.98 3.69 6.66
C ILE A 210 7.53 4.15 6.87
N LEU A 211 7.30 5.19 7.66
CA LEU A 211 5.95 5.73 7.88
C LEU A 211 5.35 6.29 6.58
N CYS A 212 6.14 7.06 5.82
CA CYS A 212 5.71 7.56 4.51
C CYS A 212 5.46 6.41 3.52
N ALA A 213 6.31 5.38 3.55
CA ALA A 213 6.11 4.18 2.74
C ALA A 213 4.84 3.41 3.13
N PHE A 214 4.53 3.34 4.42
CA PHE A 214 3.30 2.74 4.93
C PHE A 214 2.05 3.46 4.40
N ASN A 215 2.03 4.79 4.38
CA ASN A 215 0.93 5.56 3.83
C ASN A 215 0.75 5.26 2.34
N LEU A 216 1.80 5.42 1.52
CA LEU A 216 1.75 5.08 0.09
C LEU A 216 1.32 3.64 -0.17
N TYR A 217 1.82 2.71 0.64
CA TYR A 217 1.47 1.29 0.55
C TYR A 217 -0.03 1.07 0.83
N THR A 218 -0.57 1.69 1.87
CA THR A 218 -1.99 1.59 2.22
C THR A 218 -2.87 2.17 1.12
N ASP A 219 -2.51 3.35 0.58
CA ASP A 219 -3.21 3.97 -0.54
C ASP A 219 -3.24 3.05 -1.77
N PHE A 220 -2.09 2.44 -2.10
CA PHE A 220 -1.99 1.52 -3.23
C PHE A 220 -2.94 0.33 -3.07
N ILE A 221 -2.88 -0.33 -1.91
CA ILE A 221 -3.71 -1.51 -1.66
C ILE A 221 -5.20 -1.16 -1.66
N VAL A 222 -5.61 -0.04 -1.06
CA VAL A 222 -7.01 0.38 -1.05
C VAL A 222 -7.51 0.71 -2.46
N ILE A 223 -6.74 1.46 -3.24
CA ILE A 223 -7.09 1.77 -4.64
C ILE A 223 -7.22 0.47 -5.44
N PHE A 224 -6.24 -0.44 -5.33
CA PHE A 224 -6.26 -1.73 -6.00
C PHE A 224 -7.51 -2.56 -5.65
N ILE A 225 -7.82 -2.72 -4.35
CA ILE A 225 -8.98 -3.49 -3.89
C ILE A 225 -10.30 -2.86 -4.38
N ARG A 226 -10.37 -1.52 -4.47
CA ARG A 226 -11.57 -0.83 -4.95
C ARG A 226 -11.73 -0.88 -6.47
N LEU A 227 -10.63 -0.89 -7.21
CA LEU A 227 -10.65 -1.02 -8.67
C LEU A 227 -10.98 -2.45 -9.13
N LEU A 228 -10.52 -3.44 -8.41
CA LEU A 228 -10.66 -4.84 -8.82
C LEU A 228 -12.12 -5.26 -9.14
N PRO A 229 -13.11 -5.08 -8.25
CA PRO A 229 -14.49 -5.45 -8.57
C PRO A 229 -15.08 -4.65 -9.72
N ILE A 230 -14.67 -3.38 -9.90
CA ILE A 230 -15.09 -2.54 -11.02
C ILE A 230 -14.60 -3.14 -12.34
N ILE A 231 -13.32 -3.48 -12.40
CA ILE A 231 -12.68 -4.03 -13.60
C ILE A 231 -13.24 -5.43 -13.91
N LEU A 232 -13.41 -6.29 -12.89
CA LEU A 232 -14.01 -7.61 -13.07
C LEU A 232 -15.43 -7.51 -13.63
N LYS A 233 -16.26 -6.57 -13.13
CA LYS A 233 -17.62 -6.33 -13.65
C LYS A 233 -17.59 -5.86 -15.11
N LEU A 234 -16.64 -5.01 -15.49
CA LEU A 234 -16.47 -4.55 -16.87
C LEU A 234 -16.03 -5.68 -17.81
N LEU A 235 -15.18 -6.59 -17.33
CA LEU A 235 -14.74 -7.75 -18.13
C LEU A 235 -15.87 -8.77 -18.30
N ALA A 236 -16.65 -9.04 -17.23
CA ALA A 236 -17.78 -9.95 -17.29
C ALA A 236 -18.90 -9.49 -18.25
N ASN A 237 -19.10 -8.17 -18.41
CA ASN A 237 -20.11 -7.64 -19.33
C ASN A 237 -19.65 -7.64 -20.81
N LYS A 238 -18.41 -7.99 -21.10
CA LYS A 238 -17.87 -8.07 -22.47
C LYS A 238 -17.98 -9.47 -23.09
N ASN A 239 -18.16 -10.48 -22.26
CA ASN A 239 -18.34 -11.88 -22.68
C ASN A 239 -19.83 -12.25 -22.66
#